data_04c21ea31340e85d2355b0bcbefb8f3d
#
_entry.id   04c21ea31340e85d2355b0bcbefb8f3d
#
_cell.length_a   1.000
_cell.length_b   1.000
_cell.length_c   1.000
_cell.angle_alpha   90.00
_cell.angle_beta   90.00
_cell.angle_gamma   90.00
#
_symmetry.space_group_name_H-M   'P 1'
#
loop_
_entity.id
_entity.type
_entity.pdbx_description
1 polymer ?
#
loop_
_entity_poly.entity_id
_entity_poly.type
_entity_poly.pdbx_seq_one_letter_code
_entity_poly.pdbx_strand_id
1 'polypeptide(L)'
;MTFYYLATPYSSYPAGQHEAFRAACRQSGLLLDARIPTFSPVVYGHPMAMSADLDPLDQEMWMTMCRPFMQFSHGLIMCKLDTWERSKGMKEEHDSFVQAGKPIFWMEPGQIPPELLKPTGRGTIDKYSAT
;
A
#
# COMPACT_ATOMS: atom_id res chain seq x y z
N MET A 1 11.54 -5.27 12.48
CA MET A 1 11.14 -5.33 11.07
C MET A 1 9.87 -4.56 10.88
N THR A 2 9.81 -3.76 9.84
CA THR A 2 8.67 -2.89 9.60
C THR A 2 8.07 -3.17 8.23
N PHE A 3 6.82 -2.78 8.06
CA PHE A 3 6.17 -2.79 6.75
C PHE A 3 5.43 -1.48 6.56
N TYR A 4 5.07 -1.20 5.32
CA TYR A 4 4.38 0.02 4.93
C TYR A 4 2.99 -0.32 4.42
N TYR A 5 2.08 0.61 4.58
CA TYR A 5 0.72 0.48 4.07
C TYR A 5 0.68 1.14 2.70
N LEU A 6 0.31 0.40 1.67
CA LEU A 6 0.29 0.93 0.30
C LEU A 6 -1.13 1.30 -0.09
N ALA A 7 -1.37 2.58 -0.26
CA ALA A 7 -2.66 3.10 -0.68
C ALA A 7 -2.69 3.32 -2.18
N THR A 8 -3.72 2.77 -2.82
CA THR A 8 -3.96 2.93 -4.26
C THR A 8 -5.45 3.14 -4.50
N PRO A 9 -5.85 3.81 -5.60
CA PRO A 9 -7.26 3.99 -5.90
C PRO A 9 -7.93 2.67 -6.29
N TYR A 10 -9.20 2.54 -5.99
CA TYR A 10 -9.93 1.31 -6.28
C TYR A 10 -11.30 1.61 -6.92
N SER A 11 -12.23 2.18 -6.15
CA SER A 11 -13.60 2.37 -6.63
C SER A 11 -13.71 3.42 -7.74
N SER A 12 -12.79 4.37 -7.75
CA SER A 12 -12.79 5.46 -8.74
C SER A 12 -11.91 5.18 -9.95
N TYR A 13 -11.29 4.02 -10.01
CA TYR A 13 -10.32 3.72 -11.07
C TYR A 13 -11.04 3.63 -12.42
N PRO A 14 -10.56 4.36 -13.45
CA PRO A 14 -11.32 4.48 -14.72
C PRO A 14 -11.54 3.14 -15.42
N ALA A 15 -10.57 2.25 -15.38
CA ALA A 15 -10.65 0.96 -16.05
C ALA A 15 -11.37 -0.11 -15.22
N GLY A 16 -11.90 0.26 -14.04
CA GLY A 16 -12.64 -0.67 -13.19
C GLY A 16 -11.80 -1.29 -12.09
N GLN A 17 -12.49 -1.99 -11.21
CA GLN A 17 -11.88 -2.53 -9.98
C GLN A 17 -10.84 -3.61 -10.26
N HIS A 18 -11.07 -4.44 -11.27
CA HIS A 18 -10.11 -5.48 -11.60
C HIS A 18 -8.80 -4.89 -12.11
N GLU A 19 -8.86 -3.85 -12.93
CA GLU A 19 -7.65 -3.18 -13.41
C GLU A 19 -6.98 -2.38 -12.30
N ALA A 20 -7.76 -1.84 -11.37
CA ALA A 20 -7.19 -1.22 -10.16
C ALA A 20 -6.39 -2.24 -9.35
N PHE A 21 -6.93 -3.44 -9.22
CA PHE A 21 -6.24 -4.55 -8.55
C PHE A 21 -4.95 -4.91 -9.25
N ARG A 22 -4.99 -5.06 -10.58
CA ARG A 22 -3.78 -5.39 -11.33
C ARG A 22 -2.72 -4.30 -11.21
N ALA A 23 -3.14 -3.03 -11.26
CA ALA A 23 -2.22 -1.91 -11.08
C ALA A 23 -1.59 -1.92 -9.68
N ALA A 24 -2.39 -2.19 -8.66
CA ALA A 24 -1.88 -2.29 -7.29
C ALA A 24 -0.89 -3.46 -7.15
N CYS A 25 -1.18 -4.58 -7.80
CA CYS A 25 -0.27 -5.72 -7.79
C CYS A 25 1.09 -5.37 -8.40
N ARG A 26 1.08 -4.64 -9.51
CA ARG A 26 2.34 -4.23 -10.16
C ARG A 26 3.17 -3.34 -9.24
N GLN A 27 2.52 -2.39 -8.57
CA GLN A 27 3.24 -1.50 -7.65
C GLN A 27 3.75 -2.25 -6.41
N SER A 28 2.92 -3.14 -5.86
CA SER A 28 3.32 -3.98 -4.73
C SER A 28 4.50 -4.87 -5.10
N GLY A 29 4.46 -5.45 -6.30
CA GLY A 29 5.53 -6.31 -6.78
C GLY A 29 6.85 -5.56 -6.94
N LEU A 30 6.77 -4.34 -7.47
CA LEU A 30 7.95 -3.48 -7.61
C LEU A 30 8.59 -3.21 -6.24
N LEU A 31 7.77 -2.89 -5.25
CA LEU A 31 8.26 -2.63 -3.90
C LEU A 31 8.86 -3.89 -3.27
N LEU A 32 8.19 -5.03 -3.45
CA LEU A 32 8.69 -6.30 -2.91
C LEU A 32 10.01 -6.71 -3.55
N ASP A 33 10.13 -6.49 -4.85
CA ASP A 33 11.39 -6.78 -5.55
C ASP A 33 12.54 -5.96 -4.99
N ALA A 34 12.26 -4.75 -4.52
CA ALA A 34 13.24 -3.90 -3.84
C ALA A 34 13.35 -4.22 -2.35
N ARG A 35 12.74 -5.28 -1.89
CA ARG A 35 12.74 -5.75 -0.48
C ARG A 35 12.09 -4.77 0.48
N ILE A 36 11.07 -4.07 0.00
CA ILE A 36 10.26 -3.16 0.82
C ILE A 36 8.92 -3.84 1.08
N PRO A 37 8.70 -4.35 2.29
CA PRO A 37 7.46 -5.07 2.58
C PRO A 37 6.29 -4.11 2.71
N THR A 38 5.17 -4.46 2.07
CA THR A 38 3.97 -3.63 2.11
C THR A 38 2.72 -4.48 2.34
N PHE A 39 1.71 -3.85 2.88
CA PHE A 39 0.35 -4.36 2.85
C PHE A 39 -0.46 -3.46 1.92
N SER A 40 -1.09 -4.04 0.91
CA SER A 40 -2.01 -3.34 0.01
C SER A 40 -3.42 -3.86 0.25
N PRO A 41 -4.34 -3.02 0.71
CA PRO A 41 -5.73 -3.48 0.89
C PRO A 41 -6.37 -3.93 -0.42
N VAL A 42 -5.99 -3.32 -1.55
CA VAL A 42 -6.55 -3.70 -2.85
C VAL A 42 -6.02 -5.07 -3.29
N VAL A 43 -4.72 -5.30 -3.13
CA VAL A 43 -4.11 -6.58 -3.51
C VAL A 43 -4.66 -7.72 -2.66
N TYR A 44 -4.86 -7.48 -1.37
CA TYR A 44 -5.38 -8.50 -0.47
C TYR A 44 -6.89 -8.66 -0.63
N GLY A 45 -7.62 -7.55 -0.69
CA GLY A 45 -9.07 -7.56 -0.58
C GLY A 45 -9.79 -7.92 -1.87
N HIS A 46 -9.30 -7.47 -3.02
CA HIS A 46 -10.00 -7.68 -4.27
C HIS A 46 -10.24 -9.16 -4.59
N PRO A 47 -9.22 -10.02 -4.60
CA PRO A 47 -9.46 -11.45 -4.85
C PRO A 47 -10.33 -12.09 -3.78
N MET A 48 -10.23 -11.65 -2.54
CA MET A 48 -11.09 -12.15 -1.48
C MET A 48 -12.54 -11.79 -1.73
N ALA A 49 -12.80 -10.54 -2.13
CA ALA A 49 -14.16 -10.10 -2.44
C ALA A 49 -14.76 -10.91 -3.57
N MET A 50 -13.96 -11.18 -4.62
CA MET A 50 -14.43 -11.94 -5.78
C MET A 50 -14.67 -13.40 -5.42
N SER A 51 -13.77 -14.01 -4.68
CA SER A 51 -13.85 -15.46 -4.39
C SER A 51 -14.83 -15.77 -3.26
N ALA A 52 -15.02 -14.87 -2.32
CA ALA A 52 -15.90 -15.07 -1.17
C ALA A 52 -17.25 -14.36 -1.33
N ASP A 53 -17.46 -13.72 -2.50
CA ASP A 53 -18.72 -13.05 -2.81
C ASP A 53 -19.04 -11.95 -1.78
N LEU A 54 -18.03 -11.13 -1.47
CA LEU A 54 -18.20 -9.99 -0.58
C LEU A 54 -18.39 -8.72 -1.41
N ASP A 55 -19.07 -7.73 -0.82
CA ASP A 55 -19.24 -6.44 -1.48
C ASP A 55 -17.93 -5.67 -1.43
N PRO A 56 -17.27 -5.44 -2.57
CA PRO A 56 -15.97 -4.74 -2.56
C PRO A 56 -16.08 -3.27 -2.17
N LEU A 57 -17.28 -2.72 -2.09
CA LEU A 57 -17.49 -1.31 -1.75
C LEU A 57 -18.06 -1.11 -0.35
N ASP A 58 -18.16 -2.17 0.46
CA ASP A 58 -18.61 -2.07 1.84
C ASP A 58 -17.44 -1.54 2.70
N GLN A 59 -17.34 -0.22 2.77
CA GLN A 59 -16.23 0.46 3.42
C GLN A 59 -16.05 0.04 4.88
N GLU A 60 -17.14 -0.06 5.62
CA GLU A 60 -17.05 -0.41 7.02
C GLU A 60 -16.49 -1.80 7.25
N MET A 61 -16.94 -2.75 6.44
CA MET A 61 -16.45 -4.12 6.52
C MET A 61 -14.95 -4.17 6.24
N TRP A 62 -14.50 -3.55 5.16
CA TRP A 62 -13.08 -3.58 4.80
C TRP A 62 -12.20 -2.87 5.82
N MET A 63 -12.72 -1.83 6.47
CA MET A 63 -11.95 -1.12 7.49
C MET A 63 -11.70 -1.97 8.74
N THR A 64 -12.53 -2.99 9.02
CA THR A 64 -12.23 -3.92 10.10
C THR A 64 -10.91 -4.63 9.87
N MET A 65 -10.62 -4.95 8.61
CA MET A 65 -9.36 -5.58 8.25
C MET A 65 -8.23 -4.55 8.17
N CYS A 66 -8.49 -3.40 7.55
CA CYS A 66 -7.43 -2.44 7.26
C CYS A 66 -6.90 -1.72 8.50
N ARG A 67 -7.75 -1.45 9.50
CA ARG A 67 -7.32 -0.70 10.68
C ARG A 67 -6.13 -1.31 11.42
N PRO A 68 -6.11 -2.62 11.71
CA PRO A 68 -4.92 -3.20 12.34
C PRO A 68 -3.65 -3.02 11.50
N PHE A 69 -3.76 -3.16 10.18
CA PHE A 69 -2.60 -2.97 9.32
C PHE A 69 -2.13 -1.51 9.30
N MET A 70 -3.07 -0.57 9.34
CA MET A 70 -2.72 0.84 9.45
C MET A 70 -2.03 1.12 10.78
N GLN A 71 -2.54 0.54 11.86
CA GLN A 71 -2.00 0.74 13.19
C GLN A 71 -0.56 0.25 13.31
N PHE A 72 -0.27 -0.93 12.77
CA PHE A 72 1.03 -1.55 12.96
C PHE A 72 2.02 -1.27 11.85
N SER A 73 1.61 -0.61 10.77
CA SER A 73 2.55 -0.22 9.72
C SER A 73 3.43 0.94 10.19
N HIS A 74 4.63 1.00 9.63
CA HIS A 74 5.56 2.08 9.92
C HIS A 74 5.13 3.41 9.31
N GLY A 75 4.59 3.36 8.12
CA GLY A 75 4.17 4.55 7.39
C GLY A 75 3.31 4.19 6.20
N LEU A 76 2.90 5.22 5.48
CA LEU A 76 2.00 5.12 4.35
C LEU A 76 2.74 5.43 3.05
N ILE A 77 2.53 4.60 2.05
CA ILE A 77 2.96 4.90 0.68
C ILE A 77 1.72 5.26 -0.11
N MET A 78 1.65 6.52 -0.55
CA MET A 78 0.56 7.02 -1.40
C MET A 78 0.98 6.89 -2.84
N CYS A 79 0.42 5.92 -3.56
CA CYS A 79 0.78 5.69 -4.96
C CYS A 79 -0.17 6.48 -5.87
N LYS A 80 0.41 7.32 -6.71
CA LYS A 80 -0.34 8.26 -7.53
C LYS A 80 -0.83 7.63 -8.83
N LEU A 81 -1.50 6.50 -8.73
CA LEU A 81 -2.19 5.92 -9.88
C LEU A 81 -3.37 6.82 -10.29
N ASP A 82 -3.91 6.62 -11.49
CA ASP A 82 -4.99 7.43 -12.01
C ASP A 82 -6.13 7.57 -11.00
N THR A 83 -6.61 8.79 -10.82
CA THR A 83 -7.71 9.17 -9.91
C THR A 83 -7.36 9.15 -8.43
N TRP A 84 -6.08 9.06 -8.08
CA TRP A 84 -5.68 9.06 -6.67
C TRP A 84 -6.20 10.29 -5.92
N GLU A 85 -6.23 11.46 -6.57
CA GLU A 85 -6.70 12.70 -5.92
C GLU A 85 -8.20 12.65 -5.58
N ARG A 86 -8.96 11.84 -6.30
CA ARG A 86 -10.40 11.71 -6.11
C ARG A 86 -10.77 10.47 -5.32
N SER A 87 -9.79 9.69 -4.92
CA SER A 87 -10.05 8.46 -4.16
C SER A 87 -10.38 8.80 -2.72
N LYS A 88 -11.62 8.54 -2.35
CA LYS A 88 -12.09 8.78 -1.00
C LYS A 88 -11.35 7.91 0.01
N GLY A 89 -11.11 6.65 -0.36
CA GLY A 89 -10.40 5.73 0.50
C GLY A 89 -8.96 6.17 0.75
N MET A 90 -8.26 6.61 -0.30
CA MET A 90 -6.90 7.09 -0.15
C MET A 90 -6.83 8.34 0.74
N LYS A 91 -7.83 9.23 0.62
CA LYS A 91 -7.86 10.42 1.48
C LYS A 91 -8.06 10.05 2.93
N GLU A 92 -8.95 9.11 3.21
CA GLU A 92 -9.19 8.66 4.57
C GLU A 92 -7.94 7.99 5.17
N GLU A 93 -7.26 7.19 4.38
CA GLU A 93 -6.01 6.56 4.80
C GLU A 93 -4.95 7.60 5.06
N HIS A 94 -4.79 8.55 4.16
CA HIS A 94 -3.83 9.66 4.33
C HIS A 94 -4.09 10.40 5.64
N ASP A 95 -5.34 10.81 5.85
CA ASP A 95 -5.69 11.58 7.04
C ASP A 95 -5.44 10.80 8.32
N SER A 96 -5.71 9.50 8.30
CA SER A 96 -5.45 8.62 9.45
C SER A 96 -3.97 8.55 9.79
N PHE A 97 -3.12 8.46 8.78
CA PHE A 97 -1.67 8.39 9.02
C PHE A 97 -1.11 9.73 9.48
N VAL A 98 -1.62 10.84 8.93
CA VAL A 98 -1.22 12.18 9.42
C VAL A 98 -1.61 12.33 10.89
N GLN A 99 -2.83 11.93 11.23
CA GLN A 99 -3.30 12.04 12.61
C GLN A 99 -2.50 11.17 13.56
N ALA A 100 -2.04 10.02 13.11
CA ALA A 100 -1.21 9.13 13.92
C ALA A 100 0.26 9.58 13.98
N GLY A 101 0.64 10.62 13.27
CA GLY A 101 2.01 11.10 13.25
C GLY A 101 2.98 10.19 12.53
N LYS A 102 2.49 9.36 11.61
CA LYS A 102 3.34 8.43 10.87
C LYS A 102 3.79 9.03 9.55
N PRO A 103 4.96 8.63 9.06
CA PRO A 103 5.49 9.18 7.81
C PRO A 103 4.65 8.79 6.59
N ILE A 104 4.62 9.70 5.63
CA ILE A 104 3.92 9.49 4.37
C ILE A 104 4.94 9.61 3.24
N PHE A 105 4.98 8.62 2.37
CA PHE A 105 5.86 8.59 1.21
C PHE A 105 5.02 8.65 -0.04
N TRP A 106 5.40 9.51 -0.98
CA TRP A 106 4.68 9.67 -2.23
C TRP A 106 5.36 8.87 -3.32
N MET A 107 4.57 8.08 -4.03
CA MET A 107 5.10 7.18 -5.05
C MET A 107 4.50 7.50 -6.40
N GLU A 108 5.36 7.83 -7.37
CA GLU A 108 4.93 7.89 -8.76
C GLU A 108 4.81 6.45 -9.27
N PRO A 109 3.82 6.16 -10.13
CA PRO A 109 3.67 4.80 -10.64
C PRO A 109 4.97 4.28 -11.26
N GLY A 110 5.39 3.09 -10.86
CA GLY A 110 6.59 2.47 -11.38
C GLY A 110 7.90 2.96 -10.80
N GLN A 111 7.86 3.86 -9.82
CA GLN A 111 9.07 4.42 -9.24
C GLN A 111 9.08 4.27 -7.72
N ILE A 112 10.06 3.58 -7.21
CA ILE A 112 10.21 3.44 -5.75
C ILE A 112 10.46 4.82 -5.15
N PRO A 113 9.75 5.20 -4.08
CA PRO A 113 10.07 6.44 -3.39
C PRO A 113 11.55 6.46 -2.97
N PRO A 114 12.31 7.49 -3.34
CA PRO A 114 13.75 7.49 -3.05
C PRO A 114 14.08 7.35 -1.58
N GLU A 115 13.23 7.85 -0.71
CA GLU A 115 13.45 7.77 0.72
C GLU A 115 13.52 6.32 1.22
N LEU A 116 12.83 5.42 0.54
CA LEU A 116 12.80 4.01 0.92
C LEU A 116 13.99 3.24 0.38
N LEU A 117 14.79 3.85 -0.47
CA LEU A 117 16.00 3.24 -1.01
C LEU A 117 17.25 3.68 -0.29
N LYS A 118 17.11 4.46 0.76
CA LYS A 118 18.28 4.91 1.50
C LYS A 118 19.06 3.74 2.04
N PRO A 119 20.36 3.77 1.92
CA PRO A 119 21.20 2.74 2.51
C PRO A 119 20.92 2.72 3.99
N THR A 120 20.73 1.58 4.54
CA THR A 120 20.51 1.48 5.93
C THR A 120 21.80 1.41 6.63
N GLY A 121 22.71 1.94 6.12
CA GLY A 121 23.91 1.90 6.74
C GLY A 121 24.30 0.55 7.03
N ARG A 122 23.94 -0.17 6.45
CA ARG A 122 24.16 -1.20 6.72
C ARG A 122 24.94 -1.63 6.47
N GLY A 123 25.12 -0.95 5.91
CA GLY A 123 26.19 -1.54 5.72
C GLY A 123 26.38 -2.55 6.72
N THR A 124 25.64 -2.53 7.54
CA THR A 124 25.77 -3.46 8.41
C THR A 124 25.64 -4.69 7.75
N ILE A 125 26.64 -5.31 7.67
CA ILE A 125 26.67 -6.51 7.10
C ILE A 125 25.87 -7.38 7.90
N ASP A 126 24.91 -7.86 7.32
CA ASP A 126 24.14 -8.88 7.85
C ASP A 126 25.05 -10.06 8.04
N LYS A 127 25.11 -10.55 9.22
CA LYS A 127 25.91 -11.71 9.51
C LYS A 127 25.55 -12.89 8.67
N TYR A 128 24.29 -13.01 8.31
CA TYR A 128 23.86 -14.16 7.53
C TYR A 128 24.28 -14.02 6.09
N SER A 129 24.35 -12.82 5.58
CA SER A 129 24.83 -12.68 4.21
C SER A 129 26.32 -12.87 4.13
N ALA A 130 27.03 -12.77 5.21
CA ALA A 130 28.45 -13.01 5.22
C ALA A 130 28.79 -14.49 5.29
N THR A 131 27.84 -15.29 5.55
CA THR A 131 28.06 -16.72 5.56
C THR A 131 27.61 -17.33 4.27
#